data_8e91f6ba922b6bf1768cfd74bb182a5a
#
_entry.id   8e91f6ba922b6bf1768cfd74bb182a5a
#
_cell.length_a   1.000
_cell.length_b   1.000
_cell.length_c   1.000
_cell.angle_alpha   90.00
_cell.angle_beta   90.00
_cell.angle_gamma   90.00
#
_symmetry.space_group_name_H-M   'P 1'
#
loop_
_entity.id
_entity.type
_entity.pdbx_description
1 polymer ?
#
loop_
_entity_poly.entity_id
_entity_poly.type
_entity_poly.pdbx_seq_one_letter_code
_entity_poly.pdbx_strand_id
1 'polypeptide(L)'
;SEMAASGNPAYEKEYRDICKFTIYGARLTNEEKIEQMKHLLSKLWSIGFLLHHYKIDSRALCLWIMENKLTQEDESSGGSGKSFFMRMFHYLKIADIVTLDGRDSDLTKNNHFLDRVSSSTDILFVDDAEKAFNFNSFYGKITGVLTINPKGTQSFEIDYKDSPYVVISSNFPPPSDERSTLRRLLPLVYSVRFLVQ
;
A
#
# COMPACT_ATOMS: atom_id res chain seq x y z
N SER A 1 3.40 -33.19 -9.41
CA SER A 1 2.16 -33.51 -8.71
C SER A 1 1.24 -34.27 -9.65
N GLU A 2 0.40 -35.14 -9.16
CA GLU A 2 -0.58 -35.97 -9.91
C GLU A 2 -1.48 -35.12 -10.82
N MET A 3 -1.81 -33.89 -10.42
CA MET A 3 -2.62 -32.95 -11.22
C MET A 3 -1.94 -32.54 -12.54
N ALA A 4 -0.63 -32.34 -12.55
CA ALA A 4 0.11 -31.99 -13.77
C ALA A 4 0.26 -33.17 -14.74
N ALA A 5 0.20 -34.41 -14.24
CA ALA A 5 0.31 -35.63 -15.03
C ALA A 5 -1.04 -36.11 -15.62
N SER A 6 -2.16 -35.54 -15.23
CA SER A 6 -3.49 -36.03 -15.62
C SER A 6 -3.86 -35.76 -17.09
N GLY A 7 -3.15 -34.86 -17.77
CA GLY A 7 -3.47 -34.47 -19.15
C GLY A 7 -4.87 -33.78 -19.29
N ASN A 8 -5.54 -33.50 -18.20
CA ASN A 8 -6.86 -32.86 -18.23
C ASN A 8 -6.71 -31.34 -18.38
N PRO A 9 -7.24 -30.73 -19.48
CA PRO A 9 -7.09 -29.30 -19.73
C PRO A 9 -7.63 -28.41 -18.60
N ALA A 10 -8.64 -28.85 -17.87
CA ALA A 10 -9.21 -28.09 -16.74
C ALA A 10 -8.20 -28.03 -15.58
N TYR A 11 -7.54 -29.12 -15.23
CA TYR A 11 -6.50 -29.14 -14.20
C TYR A 11 -5.25 -28.38 -14.61
N GLU A 12 -4.87 -28.46 -15.88
CA GLU A 12 -3.75 -27.65 -16.39
C GLU A 12 -4.04 -26.16 -16.29
N LYS A 13 -5.26 -25.74 -16.61
CA LYS A 13 -5.67 -24.34 -16.49
C LYS A 13 -5.63 -23.90 -15.04
N GLU A 14 -6.28 -24.63 -14.14
CA GLU A 14 -6.31 -24.32 -12.71
C GLU A 14 -4.91 -24.26 -12.09
N TYR A 15 -4.06 -25.21 -12.41
CA TYR A 15 -2.66 -25.22 -11.96
C TYR A 15 -1.86 -24.02 -12.48
N ARG A 16 -2.05 -23.63 -13.74
CA ARG A 16 -1.39 -22.47 -14.32
C ARG A 16 -1.90 -21.15 -13.73
N ASP A 17 -3.20 -21.06 -13.48
CA ASP A 17 -3.81 -19.89 -12.83
C ASP A 17 -3.30 -19.73 -11.40
N ILE A 18 -3.20 -20.81 -10.64
CA ILE A 18 -2.57 -20.83 -9.31
C ILE A 18 -1.10 -20.39 -9.39
N CYS A 19 -0.36 -20.88 -10.37
CA CYS A 19 1.05 -20.51 -10.58
C CYS A 19 1.22 -19.17 -11.30
N LYS A 20 0.15 -18.51 -11.71
CA LYS A 20 0.14 -17.21 -12.44
C LYS A 20 0.93 -17.21 -13.76
N PHE A 21 0.98 -18.36 -14.45
CA PHE A 21 1.60 -18.48 -15.75
C PHE A 21 0.64 -18.34 -16.93
N THR A 22 -0.64 -18.05 -16.63
CA THR A 22 -1.67 -17.81 -17.64
C THR A 22 -2.47 -16.57 -17.32
N ILE A 23 -2.92 -15.85 -18.35
CA ILE A 23 -3.93 -14.81 -18.30
C ILE A 23 -5.05 -15.24 -19.24
N TYR A 24 -6.30 -15.28 -18.76
CA TYR A 24 -7.47 -15.68 -19.54
C TYR A 24 -7.30 -17.04 -20.26
N GLY A 25 -6.59 -17.98 -19.64
CA GLY A 25 -6.32 -19.30 -20.24
C GLY A 25 -5.21 -19.33 -21.30
N ALA A 26 -4.64 -18.18 -21.66
CA ALA A 26 -3.49 -18.10 -22.57
C ALA A 26 -2.18 -18.22 -21.78
N ARG A 27 -1.16 -18.83 -22.40
CA ARG A 27 0.17 -18.94 -21.80
C ARG A 27 0.86 -17.58 -21.81
N LEU A 28 1.39 -17.14 -20.67
CA LEU A 28 2.14 -15.90 -20.57
C LEU A 28 3.41 -15.92 -21.43
N THR A 29 3.70 -14.81 -22.09
CA THR A 29 5.00 -14.57 -22.73
C THR A 29 6.10 -14.45 -21.67
N ASN A 30 7.37 -14.46 -22.09
CA ASN A 30 8.48 -14.29 -21.15
C ASN A 30 8.50 -12.89 -20.53
N GLU A 31 8.12 -11.87 -21.29
CA GLU A 31 8.02 -10.50 -20.82
C GLU A 31 6.93 -10.37 -19.74
N GLU A 32 5.76 -10.97 -19.97
CA GLU A 32 4.65 -10.96 -19.00
C GLU A 32 5.02 -11.72 -17.73
N LYS A 33 5.77 -12.84 -17.83
CA LYS A 33 6.28 -13.56 -16.65
C LYS A 33 7.24 -12.70 -15.84
N ILE A 34 8.17 -11.99 -16.51
CA ILE A 34 9.11 -11.09 -15.84
C ILE A 34 8.37 -9.97 -15.14
N GLU A 35 7.35 -9.39 -15.77
CA GLU A 35 6.50 -8.37 -15.16
C GLU A 35 5.79 -8.90 -13.90
N GLN A 36 5.18 -10.07 -13.98
CA GLN A 36 4.53 -10.73 -12.84
C GLN A 36 5.50 -10.99 -11.69
N MET A 37 6.71 -11.43 -11.99
CA MET A 37 7.74 -11.65 -10.96
C MET A 37 8.17 -10.34 -10.30
N LYS A 38 8.35 -9.25 -11.06
CA LYS A 38 8.65 -7.92 -10.52
C LYS A 38 7.54 -7.44 -9.58
N HIS A 39 6.28 -7.60 -9.98
CA HIS A 39 5.14 -7.26 -9.13
C HIS A 39 5.09 -8.09 -7.83
N LEU A 40 5.37 -9.38 -7.91
CA LEU A 40 5.45 -10.24 -6.72
C LEU A 40 6.58 -9.79 -5.79
N LEU A 41 7.77 -9.57 -6.33
CA LEU A 41 8.93 -9.12 -5.55
C LEU A 41 8.67 -7.76 -4.88
N SER A 42 8.03 -6.81 -5.58
CA SER A 42 7.66 -5.51 -5.02
C SER A 42 6.70 -5.65 -3.84
N LYS A 43 5.72 -6.56 -3.93
CA LYS A 43 4.78 -6.85 -2.83
C LYS A 43 5.49 -7.50 -1.64
N LEU A 44 6.33 -8.50 -1.89
CA LEU A 44 7.10 -9.18 -0.83
C LEU A 44 8.06 -8.20 -0.14
N TRP A 45 8.71 -7.34 -0.91
CA TRP A 45 9.58 -6.32 -0.36
C TRP A 45 8.79 -5.31 0.51
N SER A 46 7.60 -4.88 0.05
CA SER A 46 6.73 -3.97 0.81
C SER A 46 6.24 -4.60 2.10
N ILE A 47 5.92 -5.91 2.10
CA ILE A 47 5.57 -6.64 3.31
C ILE A 47 6.74 -6.63 4.29
N GLY A 48 7.94 -7.02 3.83
CA GLY A 48 9.14 -6.99 4.66
C GLY A 48 9.45 -5.59 5.21
N PHE A 49 9.30 -4.55 4.38
CA PHE A 49 9.46 -3.15 4.79
C PHE A 49 8.50 -2.75 5.91
N LEU A 50 7.25 -3.17 5.87
CA LEU A 50 6.25 -2.82 6.89
C LEU A 50 6.39 -3.64 8.18
N LEU A 51 7.01 -4.82 8.11
CA LEU A 51 7.15 -5.72 9.27
C LEU A 51 8.44 -5.52 10.06
N HIS A 52 9.46 -4.89 9.48
CA HIS A 52 10.66 -4.61 10.25
C HIS A 52 10.50 -3.28 11.01
N HIS A 53 10.90 -3.25 12.28
CA HIS A 53 10.82 -2.06 13.13
C HIS A 53 12.05 -1.15 13.04
N TYR A 54 12.96 -1.40 12.11
CA TYR A 54 14.19 -0.63 11.97
C TYR A 54 14.01 0.54 11.02
N LYS A 55 14.14 1.77 11.52
CA LYS A 55 14.08 3.02 10.74
C LYS A 55 15.41 3.75 10.74
N ILE A 56 15.74 4.34 9.59
CA ILE A 56 16.95 5.14 9.38
C ILE A 56 16.51 6.57 9.05
N ASP A 57 16.96 7.55 9.83
CA ASP A 57 16.58 8.96 9.67
C ASP A 57 16.90 9.52 8.28
N SER A 58 18.01 9.05 7.67
CA SER A 58 18.40 9.45 6.32
C SER A 58 17.54 8.87 5.21
N ARG A 59 16.66 7.88 5.51
CA ARG A 59 15.86 7.17 4.53
C ARG A 59 14.44 6.92 5.03
N ALA A 60 13.76 8.01 5.37
CA ALA A 60 12.36 7.97 5.79
C ALA A 60 11.45 7.80 4.57
N LEU A 61 10.71 6.69 4.50
CA LEU A 61 9.88 6.30 3.36
C LEU A 61 8.42 6.12 3.78
N CYS A 62 7.53 6.50 2.87
CA CYS A 62 6.11 6.21 2.87
C CYS A 62 5.80 5.24 1.73
N LEU A 63 5.05 4.18 2.01
CA LEU A 63 4.58 3.27 0.99
C LEU A 63 3.38 3.90 0.26
N TRP A 64 3.53 4.14 -1.06
CA TRP A 64 2.46 4.66 -1.91
C TRP A 64 1.91 3.55 -2.78
N ILE A 65 0.69 3.10 -2.48
CA ILE A 65 0.03 2.00 -3.19
C ILE A 65 -0.89 2.59 -4.25
N MET A 66 -0.63 2.29 -5.53
CA MET A 66 -1.41 2.85 -6.64
C MET A 66 -1.71 1.81 -7.71
N GLU A 67 -2.57 2.18 -8.64
CA GLU A 67 -2.87 1.36 -9.83
C GLU A 67 -1.99 1.76 -11.02
N ASN A 68 -1.73 0.77 -11.89
CA ASN A 68 -0.98 0.99 -13.14
C ASN A 68 -1.79 1.71 -14.22
N LYS A 69 -3.13 1.77 -14.09
CA LYS A 69 -3.97 2.55 -14.99
C LYS A 69 -3.95 4.01 -14.55
N LEU A 70 -3.42 4.86 -15.41
CA LEU A 70 -3.80 6.26 -15.46
C LEU A 70 -5.22 6.31 -16.03
N THR A 71 -6.21 6.20 -15.18
CA THR A 71 -7.62 6.28 -15.59
C THR A 71 -7.90 7.72 -16.03
N GLN A 72 -8.44 7.88 -17.22
CA GLN A 72 -9.07 9.14 -17.61
C GLN A 72 -10.22 9.41 -16.62
N GLU A 73 -10.38 10.61 -16.24
CA GLU A 73 -10.96 11.29 -15.09
C GLU A 73 -12.21 10.71 -14.38
N ASP A 74 -12.89 9.66 -14.83
CA ASP A 74 -14.22 9.31 -14.29
C ASP A 74 -14.50 7.81 -14.00
N GLU A 75 -13.56 6.91 -14.22
CA GLU A 75 -13.79 5.49 -13.88
C GLU A 75 -13.03 5.08 -12.61
N SER A 76 -13.73 5.13 -11.50
CA SER A 76 -13.30 4.48 -10.25
C SER A 76 -13.23 2.97 -10.47
N SER A 77 -12.08 2.47 -10.90
CA SER A 77 -11.83 1.03 -10.98
C SER A 77 -11.44 0.50 -9.60
N GLY A 78 -12.42 0.41 -8.69
CA GLY A 78 -12.25 -0.31 -7.44
C GLY A 78 -11.98 -1.79 -7.69
N GLY A 79 -11.26 -2.47 -6.78
CA GLY A 79 -11.10 -3.92 -6.82
C GLY A 79 -9.71 -4.44 -7.20
N SER A 80 -8.70 -3.58 -7.39
CA SER A 80 -7.32 -3.99 -7.68
C SER A 80 -6.60 -4.73 -6.53
N GLY A 81 -7.22 -4.78 -5.34
CA GLY A 81 -6.65 -5.46 -4.17
C GLY A 81 -5.78 -4.60 -3.26
N LYS A 82 -5.70 -3.28 -3.46
CA LYS A 82 -4.94 -2.34 -2.61
C LYS A 82 -5.35 -2.43 -1.14
N SER A 83 -6.64 -2.23 -0.86
CA SER A 83 -7.18 -2.31 0.50
C SER A 83 -7.12 -3.73 1.06
N PHE A 84 -7.21 -4.77 0.22
CA PHE A 84 -7.02 -6.16 0.64
C PHE A 84 -5.60 -6.40 1.14
N PHE A 85 -4.59 -5.84 0.47
CA PHE A 85 -3.20 -5.93 0.90
C PHE A 85 -3.01 -5.41 2.33
N MET A 86 -3.61 -4.26 2.67
CA MET A 86 -3.53 -3.72 4.03
C MET A 86 -4.37 -4.52 5.04
N ARG A 87 -5.56 -4.98 4.62
CA ARG A 87 -6.40 -5.84 5.48
C ARG A 87 -5.73 -7.16 5.85
N MET A 88 -4.83 -7.68 5.01
CA MET A 88 -4.05 -8.88 5.30
C MET A 88 -3.27 -8.75 6.62
N PHE A 89 -2.61 -7.62 6.85
CA PHE A 89 -1.87 -7.38 8.10
C PHE A 89 -2.78 -7.40 9.33
N HIS A 90 -3.97 -6.80 9.21
CA HIS A 90 -4.97 -6.78 10.27
C HIS A 90 -5.54 -8.18 10.55
N TYR A 91 -5.96 -8.93 9.51
CA TYR A 91 -6.54 -10.27 9.68
C TYR A 91 -5.53 -11.30 10.22
N LEU A 92 -4.29 -11.20 9.80
CA LEU A 92 -3.22 -12.05 10.32
C LEU A 92 -2.71 -11.61 11.69
N LYS A 93 -3.19 -10.47 12.22
CA LYS A 93 -2.76 -9.88 13.51
C LYS A 93 -1.23 -9.71 13.62
N ILE A 94 -0.60 -9.33 12.52
CA ILE A 94 0.85 -9.15 12.45
C ILE A 94 1.28 -7.69 12.55
N ALA A 95 0.34 -6.74 12.53
CA ALA A 95 0.59 -5.32 12.74
C ALA A 95 -0.65 -4.64 13.33
N ASP A 96 -0.45 -3.63 14.18
CA ASP A 96 -1.50 -2.71 14.64
C ASP A 96 -1.64 -1.55 13.65
N ILE A 97 -2.84 -1.36 13.11
CA ILE A 97 -3.10 -0.43 12.01
C ILE A 97 -4.16 0.59 12.42
N VAL A 98 -3.79 1.87 12.33
CA VAL A 98 -4.75 2.97 12.38
C VAL A 98 -5.06 3.42 10.95
N THR A 99 -6.34 3.33 10.56
CA THR A 99 -6.81 3.72 9.23
C THR A 99 -7.48 5.09 9.26
N LEU A 100 -7.10 5.94 8.30
CA LEU A 100 -7.65 7.26 8.03
C LEU A 100 -8.33 7.25 6.65
N ASP A 101 -9.41 8.02 6.49
CA ASP A 101 -10.07 8.19 5.20
C ASP A 101 -9.32 9.25 4.37
N GLY A 102 -8.68 8.84 3.29
CA GLY A 102 -7.91 9.72 2.40
C GLY A 102 -8.78 10.62 1.50
N ARG A 103 -10.12 10.37 1.46
CA ARG A 103 -11.09 11.22 0.76
C ARG A 103 -11.51 12.44 1.58
N ASP A 104 -11.21 12.46 2.88
CA ASP A 104 -11.48 13.62 3.71
C ASP A 104 -10.49 14.74 3.39
N SER A 105 -10.96 15.76 2.65
CA SER A 105 -10.16 16.94 2.26
C SER A 105 -9.68 17.75 3.46
N ASP A 106 -10.33 17.61 4.60
CA ASP A 106 -10.04 18.33 5.84
C ASP A 106 -9.24 17.48 6.84
N LEU A 107 -8.90 16.26 6.47
CA LEU A 107 -8.19 15.31 7.34
C LEU A 107 -7.03 15.97 8.09
N THR A 108 -6.15 16.67 7.38
CA THR A 108 -4.95 17.28 7.97
C THR A 108 -5.17 18.62 8.65
N LYS A 109 -6.35 19.22 8.50
CA LYS A 109 -6.77 20.44 9.21
C LYS A 109 -7.27 20.13 10.62
N ASN A 110 -7.71 18.90 10.87
CA ASN A 110 -8.13 18.44 12.17
C ASN A 110 -6.91 18.12 13.04
N ASN A 111 -6.68 18.88 14.12
CA ASN A 111 -5.57 18.64 15.03
C ASN A 111 -5.62 17.28 15.77
N HIS A 112 -6.77 16.62 15.74
CA HIS A 112 -7.00 15.33 16.40
C HIS A 112 -7.08 14.15 15.42
N PHE A 113 -6.67 14.31 14.15
CA PHE A 113 -6.79 13.24 13.16
C PHE A 113 -5.93 12.01 13.48
N LEU A 114 -4.96 12.15 14.36
CA LEU A 114 -4.10 11.07 14.86
C LEU A 114 -4.50 10.60 16.27
N ASP A 115 -5.67 10.96 16.79
CA ASP A 115 -6.09 10.67 18.17
C ASP A 115 -6.10 9.17 18.52
N ARG A 116 -6.25 8.30 17.53
CA ARG A 116 -6.21 6.83 17.67
C ARG A 116 -4.82 6.21 17.59
N VAL A 117 -3.80 7.01 17.24
CA VAL A 117 -2.42 6.52 17.15
C VAL A 117 -1.83 6.41 18.56
N SER A 118 -1.18 5.31 18.84
CA SER A 118 -0.49 5.04 20.10
C SER A 118 0.95 4.58 19.84
N SER A 119 1.72 4.38 20.90
CA SER A 119 3.08 3.83 20.80
C SER A 119 3.12 2.37 20.32
N SER A 120 1.98 1.66 20.31
CA SER A 120 1.86 0.31 19.78
C SER A 120 1.40 0.26 18.32
N THR A 121 1.09 1.42 17.71
CA THR A 121 0.66 1.48 16.33
C THR A 121 1.84 1.24 15.39
N ASP A 122 1.77 0.20 14.59
CA ASP A 122 2.81 -0.17 13.63
C ASP A 122 2.65 0.56 12.29
N ILE A 123 1.40 0.77 11.85
CA ILE A 123 1.09 1.33 10.54
C ILE A 123 0.00 2.39 10.65
N LEU A 124 0.28 3.58 10.10
CA LEU A 124 -0.71 4.63 9.83
C LEU A 124 -1.12 4.54 8.36
N PHE A 125 -2.32 4.04 8.11
CA PHE A 125 -2.83 3.80 6.76
C PHE A 125 -3.84 4.88 6.35
N VAL A 126 -3.54 5.62 5.28
CA VAL A 126 -4.47 6.54 4.62
C VAL A 126 -5.08 5.80 3.43
N ASP A 127 -6.36 5.43 3.54
CA ASP A 127 -7.05 4.66 2.51
C ASP A 127 -7.76 5.58 1.52
N ASP A 128 -7.60 5.27 0.23
CA ASP A 128 -8.29 5.91 -0.90
C ASP A 128 -8.04 7.43 -1.01
N ALA A 129 -6.76 7.82 -0.94
CA ALA A 129 -6.36 9.22 -1.09
C ALA A 129 -6.74 9.76 -2.49
N GLU A 130 -7.42 10.92 -2.52
CA GLU A 130 -7.83 11.57 -3.74
C GLU A 130 -6.67 12.21 -4.51
N LYS A 131 -6.91 12.60 -5.77
CA LYS A 131 -5.93 13.28 -6.64
C LYS A 131 -5.36 14.56 -6.01
N ALA A 132 -6.20 15.30 -5.26
CA ALA A 132 -5.82 16.54 -4.59
C ALA A 132 -5.25 16.33 -3.17
N PHE A 133 -4.93 15.10 -2.79
CA PHE A 133 -4.42 14.79 -1.46
C PHE A 133 -3.15 15.57 -1.14
N ASN A 134 -3.14 16.29 -0.02
CA ASN A 134 -1.99 17.10 0.38
C ASN A 134 -0.90 16.26 1.05
N PHE A 135 -0.08 15.59 0.23
CA PHE A 135 1.03 14.78 0.70
C PHE A 135 2.06 15.57 1.52
N ASN A 136 2.23 16.86 1.23
CA ASN A 136 3.21 17.69 1.94
C ASN A 136 2.90 17.79 3.44
N SER A 137 1.61 17.73 3.82
CA SER A 137 1.19 17.74 5.23
C SER A 137 1.65 16.49 6.02
N PHE A 138 2.03 15.41 5.31
CA PHE A 138 2.55 14.20 5.91
C PHE A 138 4.09 14.16 6.00
N TYR A 139 4.82 15.12 5.43
CA TYR A 139 6.30 15.09 5.47
C TYR A 139 6.84 14.98 6.90
N GLY A 140 6.37 15.82 7.80
CA GLY A 140 6.77 15.76 9.20
C GLY A 140 6.41 14.44 9.89
N LYS A 141 5.29 13.84 9.49
CA LYS A 141 4.83 12.55 10.02
C LYS A 141 5.69 11.37 9.54
N ILE A 142 6.30 11.51 8.37
CA ILE A 142 7.15 10.48 7.76
C ILE A 142 8.60 10.61 8.24
N THR A 143 9.06 11.83 8.57
CA THR A 143 10.50 12.11 8.75
C THR A 143 10.89 12.60 10.14
N GLY A 144 9.94 12.87 11.03
CA GLY A 144 10.19 13.51 12.32
C GLY A 144 9.47 12.87 13.49
N VAL A 145 9.54 13.54 14.62
CA VAL A 145 8.76 13.22 15.81
C VAL A 145 7.27 13.37 15.50
N LEU A 146 6.49 12.40 15.88
CA LEU A 146 5.05 12.38 15.67
C LEU A 146 4.33 12.88 16.93
N THR A 147 3.76 14.09 16.88
CA THR A 147 2.94 14.64 17.97
C THR A 147 1.52 14.13 17.85
N ILE A 148 1.00 13.51 18.91
CA ILE A 148 -0.35 12.99 19.02
C ILE A 148 -1.13 13.91 19.98
N ASN A 149 -2.30 14.36 19.54
CA ASN A 149 -3.21 15.23 20.31
C ASN A 149 -4.55 14.52 20.53
N PRO A 150 -4.67 13.58 21.49
CA PRO A 150 -5.93 12.91 21.73
C PRO A 150 -6.97 13.88 22.33
N LYS A 151 -8.25 13.64 22.06
CA LYS A 151 -9.32 14.46 22.65
C LYS A 151 -9.40 14.23 24.16
N GLY A 152 -9.37 15.32 24.92
CA GLY A 152 -9.58 15.27 26.38
C GLY A 152 -8.42 14.74 27.22
N THR A 153 -7.26 14.49 26.62
CA THR A 153 -6.05 14.06 27.32
C THR A 153 -4.84 14.89 26.90
N GLN A 154 -3.75 14.77 27.65
CA GLN A 154 -2.51 15.47 27.34
C GLN A 154 -1.90 14.95 26.04
N SER A 155 -1.37 15.85 25.21
CA SER A 155 -0.59 15.48 24.02
C SER A 155 0.70 14.74 24.40
N PHE A 156 1.15 13.86 23.55
CA PHE A 156 2.41 13.14 23.69
C PHE A 156 3.14 13.03 22.34
N GLU A 157 4.40 12.70 22.41
CA GLU A 157 5.26 12.56 21.23
C GLU A 157 5.76 11.14 21.10
N ILE A 158 5.87 10.68 19.86
CA ILE A 158 6.47 9.40 19.49
C ILE A 158 7.71 9.72 18.64
N ASP A 159 8.87 9.26 19.08
CA ASP A 159 10.10 9.43 18.33
C ASP A 159 10.02 8.78 16.95
N TYR A 160 10.74 9.32 15.97
CA TYR A 160 10.75 8.81 14.59
C TYR A 160 10.98 7.29 14.53
N LYS A 161 11.88 6.76 15.35
CA LYS A 161 12.23 5.33 15.35
C LYS A 161 11.08 4.44 15.79
N ASP A 162 10.25 4.93 16.69
CA ASP A 162 9.10 4.22 17.27
C ASP A 162 7.77 4.61 16.62
N SER A 163 7.79 5.59 15.70
CA SER A 163 6.58 6.04 15.01
C SER A 163 6.07 4.99 14.01
N PRO A 164 4.76 4.94 13.70
CA PRO A 164 4.22 4.03 12.70
C PRO A 164 4.81 4.29 11.31
N TYR A 165 4.84 3.25 10.46
CA TYR A 165 5.04 3.44 9.03
C TYR A 165 3.82 4.10 8.42
N VAL A 166 4.05 5.09 7.54
CA VAL A 166 2.95 5.72 6.78
C VAL A 166 2.74 4.95 5.48
N VAL A 167 1.50 4.54 5.24
CA VAL A 167 1.07 3.90 4.00
C VAL A 167 -0.10 4.70 3.43
N ILE A 168 -0.07 4.99 2.15
CA ILE A 168 -1.12 5.72 1.45
C ILE A 168 -1.57 4.90 0.26
N SER A 169 -2.86 4.58 0.16
CA SER A 169 -3.45 4.02 -1.06
C SER A 169 -4.14 5.11 -1.87
N SER A 170 -4.00 5.05 -3.20
CA SER A 170 -4.65 5.99 -4.12
C SER A 170 -4.92 5.31 -5.46
N ASN A 171 -5.90 5.84 -6.20
CA ASN A 171 -6.12 5.51 -7.60
C ASN A 171 -5.26 6.38 -8.54
N PHE A 172 -4.57 7.35 -7.97
CA PHE A 172 -3.77 8.34 -8.69
C PHE A 172 -2.28 8.18 -8.38
N PRO A 173 -1.39 8.62 -9.28
CA PRO A 173 0.02 8.76 -8.98
C PRO A 173 0.23 9.79 -7.85
N PRO A 174 1.41 9.81 -7.24
CA PRO A 174 1.74 10.83 -6.24
C PRO A 174 1.51 12.25 -6.78
N PRO A 175 1.03 13.19 -5.94
CA PRO A 175 0.58 14.51 -6.39
C PRO A 175 1.69 15.46 -6.86
N SER A 176 2.95 15.06 -6.79
CA SER A 176 4.09 15.90 -7.15
C SER A 176 5.29 15.09 -7.63
N ASP A 177 5.94 15.58 -8.69
CA ASP A 177 7.19 15.04 -9.25
C ASP A 177 8.45 15.67 -8.60
N GLU A 178 8.27 16.48 -7.56
CA GLU A 178 9.39 17.10 -6.87
C GLU A 178 10.31 16.04 -6.24
N ARG A 179 11.62 16.28 -6.30
CA ARG A 179 12.63 15.41 -5.69
C ARG A 179 12.39 15.20 -4.19
N SER A 180 11.85 16.20 -3.51
CA SER A 180 11.50 16.16 -2.10
C SER A 180 10.42 15.13 -1.80
N THR A 181 9.43 14.97 -2.69
CA THR A 181 8.36 13.98 -2.64
C THR A 181 8.89 12.60 -3.00
N LEU A 182 9.51 12.48 -4.20
CA LEU A 182 9.93 11.19 -4.75
C LEU A 182 10.93 10.44 -3.83
N ARG A 183 11.84 11.15 -3.17
CA ARG A 183 12.80 10.52 -2.24
C ARG A 183 12.15 9.92 -0.97
N ARG A 184 10.90 10.31 -0.67
CA ARG A 184 10.13 9.82 0.49
C ARG A 184 9.12 8.76 0.13
N LEU A 185 8.99 8.44 -1.15
CA LEU A 185 8.01 7.49 -1.63
C LEU A 185 8.65 6.16 -2.00
N LEU A 186 7.96 5.11 -1.59
CA LEU A 186 8.17 3.76 -2.07
C LEU A 186 6.91 3.38 -2.85
N PRO A 187 6.93 3.41 -4.19
CA PRO A 187 5.75 3.09 -4.97
C PRO A 187 5.51 1.58 -5.01
N LEU A 188 4.28 1.17 -4.71
CA LEU A 188 3.77 -0.18 -4.93
C LEU A 188 2.64 -0.12 -5.94
N VAL A 189 2.91 -0.61 -7.15
CA VAL A 189 1.96 -0.53 -8.26
C VAL A 189 1.16 -1.82 -8.37
N TYR A 190 -0.16 -1.70 -8.44
CA TYR A 190 -1.08 -2.80 -8.69
C TYR A 190 -1.53 -2.78 -10.15
N SER A 191 -1.41 -3.93 -10.80
CA SER A 191 -1.91 -4.12 -12.17
C SER A 191 -3.40 -4.51 -12.12
N VAL A 192 -4.21 -3.90 -12.98
CA VAL A 192 -5.65 -4.18 -13.10
C VAL A 192 -5.95 -5.58 -13.70
N ARG A 193 -4.92 -6.31 -14.14
CA ARG A 193 -5.07 -7.61 -14.82
C ARG A 193 -5.61 -8.76 -13.94
N PHE A 194 -5.95 -8.49 -12.67
CA PHE A 194 -6.48 -9.52 -11.75
C PHE A 194 -8.00 -9.51 -11.59
N LEU A 195 -8.71 -8.60 -12.26
CA LEU A 195 -10.17 -8.66 -12.31
C LEU A 195 -10.58 -9.64 -13.42
N VAL A 196 -10.61 -10.93 -13.09
CA VAL A 196 -11.35 -11.91 -13.87
C VAL A 196 -12.81 -11.74 -13.45
N GLN A 197 -13.65 -11.40 -14.43
CA GLN A 197 -15.09 -11.56 -14.33
C GLN A 197 -15.44 -13.05 -14.28
#